data_b95504a02375b93b161834dd68caebc0
#
_entry.id   b95504a02375b93b161834dd68caebc0
#
_cell.length_a   1.000
_cell.length_b   1.000
_cell.length_c   1.000
_cell.angle_alpha   90.00
_cell.angle_beta   90.00
_cell.angle_gamma   90.00
#
_symmetry.space_group_name_H-M   'P 1'
#
loop_
_entity.id
_entity.type
_entity.pdbx_description
1 polymer ?
#
loop_
_entity_poly.entity_id
_entity_poly.type
_entity_poly.pdbx_seq_one_letter_code
_entity_poly.pdbx_strand_id
1 'polypeptide(L)'
;MRLLLQHKIFIGYFLLMAVIGCMVAIVLHERKRVSEIEQESITIFQTQSNISTTHRHITVLATFGESVMTWTGKDCELYRTRRLKADSLLQILREQCKEFVRPEQVDSLRSQLLNKEEHLLRMKEIFRQQKQIDSLLAGQYSLVTSQANTSRTVTRKKKGIAGLFGGKETVQLPSANTKVRARGNELISLQEERRRNIETYTD
;
A
#
# COMPACT_ATOMS: atom_id res chain seq x y z
N MET A 1 -95.28 -0.52 9.14
CA MET A 1 -94.21 -0.38 10.17
C MET A 1 -93.02 -1.42 10.00
N ARG A 2 -93.22 -2.65 9.50
CA ARG A 2 -92.16 -3.66 9.37
C ARG A 2 -91.10 -3.27 8.38
N LEU A 3 -91.37 -2.63 7.26
CA LEU A 3 -90.41 -2.14 6.25
C LEU A 3 -89.44 -1.11 6.78
N LEU A 4 -89.83 -0.21 7.64
CA LEU A 4 -89.00 0.81 8.26
C LEU A 4 -87.93 0.21 9.23
N LEU A 5 -88.33 -0.88 9.92
CA LEU A 5 -87.44 -1.58 10.84
C LEU A 5 -86.35 -2.36 10.08
N GLN A 6 -86.68 -3.00 8.97
CA GLN A 6 -85.74 -3.72 8.12
C GLN A 6 -84.68 -2.76 7.51
N HIS A 7 -85.11 -1.56 7.05
CA HIS A 7 -84.21 -0.53 6.55
C HIS A 7 -83.19 -0.03 7.60
N LYS A 8 -83.64 0.18 8.82
CA LYS A 8 -82.80 0.61 9.93
C LYS A 8 -81.75 -0.45 10.28
N ILE A 9 -82.12 -1.72 10.29
CA ILE A 9 -81.15 -2.84 10.55
C ILE A 9 -80.16 -2.96 9.40
N PHE A 10 -80.57 -2.82 8.16
CA PHE A 10 -79.71 -2.87 7.00
C PHE A 10 -78.69 -1.75 6.95
N ILE A 11 -79.10 -0.51 7.28
CA ILE A 11 -78.24 0.65 7.38
C ILE A 11 -77.22 0.46 8.50
N GLY A 12 -77.62 -0.05 9.67
CA GLY A 12 -76.73 -0.37 10.77
C GLY A 12 -75.64 -1.39 10.40
N TYR A 13 -76.06 -2.46 9.68
CA TYR A 13 -75.11 -3.51 9.20
C TYR A 13 -74.12 -2.96 8.15
N PHE A 14 -74.62 -2.13 7.24
CA PHE A 14 -73.78 -1.47 6.22
C PHE A 14 -72.75 -0.52 6.84
N LEU A 15 -73.15 0.23 7.85
CA LEU A 15 -72.28 1.15 8.58
C LEU A 15 -71.18 0.37 9.36
N LEU A 16 -71.58 -0.75 9.98
CA LEU A 16 -70.63 -1.63 10.66
C LEU A 16 -69.60 -2.21 9.68
N MET A 17 -70.05 -2.70 8.50
CA MET A 17 -69.15 -3.21 7.45
C MET A 17 -68.22 -2.11 6.90
N ALA A 18 -68.70 -0.88 6.76
CA ALA A 18 -67.88 0.26 6.34
C ALA A 18 -66.77 0.57 7.36
N VAL A 19 -67.12 0.56 8.65
CA VAL A 19 -66.09 0.78 9.71
C VAL A 19 -65.04 -0.34 9.72
N ILE A 20 -65.46 -1.60 9.62
CA ILE A 20 -64.51 -2.70 9.55
C ILE A 20 -63.64 -2.59 8.30
N GLY A 21 -64.19 -2.25 7.13
CA GLY A 21 -63.43 -2.02 5.90
C GLY A 21 -62.44 -0.91 6.03
N CYS A 22 -62.78 0.21 6.65
CA CYS A 22 -61.87 1.30 6.95
C CYS A 22 -60.72 0.88 7.89
N MET A 23 -61.03 0.14 8.95
CA MET A 23 -59.98 -0.39 9.85
C MET A 23 -58.98 -1.30 9.14
N VAL A 24 -59.47 -2.21 8.32
CA VAL A 24 -58.62 -3.11 7.53
C VAL A 24 -57.77 -2.30 6.56
N ALA A 25 -58.33 -1.33 5.86
CA ALA A 25 -57.58 -0.45 4.95
C ALA A 25 -56.46 0.31 5.65
N ILE A 26 -56.74 0.84 6.84
CA ILE A 26 -55.73 1.57 7.67
C ILE A 26 -54.59 0.58 8.07
N VAL A 27 -54.96 -0.60 8.58
CA VAL A 27 -53.96 -1.59 8.99
C VAL A 27 -53.08 -2.05 7.82
N LEU A 28 -53.66 -2.23 6.64
CA LEU A 28 -52.87 -2.60 5.45
C LEU A 28 -51.96 -1.47 4.99
N HIS A 29 -52.43 -0.22 5.05
CA HIS A 29 -51.64 0.95 4.71
C HIS A 29 -50.45 1.13 5.68
N GLU A 30 -50.69 1.02 6.97
CA GLU A 30 -49.63 1.10 7.99
C GLU A 30 -48.61 -0.03 7.86
N ARG A 31 -49.06 -1.26 7.60
CA ARG A 31 -48.12 -2.38 7.33
C ARG A 31 -47.19 -2.12 6.15
N LYS A 32 -47.72 -1.56 5.06
CA LYS A 32 -46.92 -1.21 3.89
C LYS A 32 -45.84 -0.15 4.25
N ARG A 33 -46.26 0.88 4.98
CA ARG A 33 -45.39 1.96 5.44
C ARG A 33 -44.30 1.47 6.39
N VAL A 34 -44.62 0.57 7.31
CA VAL A 34 -43.67 -0.03 8.23
C VAL A 34 -42.66 -0.86 7.46
N SER A 35 -43.10 -1.67 6.47
CA SER A 35 -42.20 -2.47 5.63
C SER A 35 -41.23 -1.62 4.78
N GLU A 36 -41.69 -0.45 4.28
CA GLU A 36 -40.82 0.48 3.55
C GLU A 36 -39.74 1.07 4.48
N ILE A 37 -40.13 1.53 5.69
CA ILE A 37 -39.19 2.04 6.69
C ILE A 37 -38.20 0.96 7.15
N GLU A 38 -38.65 -0.27 7.32
CA GLU A 38 -37.78 -1.39 7.72
C GLU A 38 -36.73 -1.71 6.64
N GLN A 39 -37.11 -1.72 5.36
CA GLN A 39 -36.16 -1.88 4.25
C GLN A 39 -35.16 -0.74 4.16
N GLU A 40 -35.60 0.48 4.35
CA GLU A 40 -34.73 1.67 4.37
C GLU A 40 -33.72 1.59 5.52
N SER A 41 -34.19 1.20 6.71
CA SER A 41 -33.35 1.00 7.89
C SER A 41 -32.29 -0.09 7.67
N ILE A 42 -32.64 -1.21 7.07
CA ILE A 42 -31.69 -2.31 6.72
C ILE A 42 -30.64 -1.80 5.74
N THR A 43 -31.04 -1.04 4.73
CA THR A 43 -30.11 -0.49 3.74
C THR A 43 -29.12 0.50 4.38
N ILE A 44 -29.58 1.37 5.26
CA ILE A 44 -28.74 2.31 6.01
C ILE A 44 -27.74 1.54 6.88
N PHE A 45 -28.20 0.53 7.61
CA PHE A 45 -27.33 -0.29 8.47
C PHE A 45 -26.26 -1.04 7.68
N GLN A 46 -26.62 -1.61 6.53
CA GLN A 46 -25.66 -2.28 5.63
C GLN A 46 -24.65 -1.29 5.08
N THR A 47 -25.06 -0.12 4.67
CA THR A 47 -24.18 0.95 4.17
C THR A 47 -23.21 1.39 5.26
N GLN A 48 -23.68 1.61 6.49
CA GLN A 48 -22.84 1.97 7.64
C GLN A 48 -21.82 0.85 7.95
N SER A 49 -22.23 -0.40 7.92
CA SER A 49 -21.34 -1.56 8.10
C SER A 49 -20.27 -1.63 7.01
N ASN A 50 -20.63 -1.38 5.75
CA ASN A 50 -19.71 -1.34 4.62
C ASN A 50 -18.70 -0.20 4.75
N ILE A 51 -19.14 1.00 5.17
CA ILE A 51 -18.26 2.15 5.44
C ILE A 51 -17.24 1.79 6.53
N SER A 52 -17.70 1.24 7.65
CA SER A 52 -16.83 0.84 8.76
C SER A 52 -15.82 -0.22 8.34
N THR A 53 -16.25 -1.22 7.58
CA THR A 53 -15.39 -2.28 7.06
C THR A 53 -14.35 -1.72 6.09
N THR A 54 -14.76 -0.85 5.19
CA THR A 54 -13.87 -0.19 4.22
C THR A 54 -12.83 0.66 4.93
N HIS A 55 -13.25 1.48 5.88
CA HIS A 55 -12.34 2.29 6.71
C HIS A 55 -11.29 1.41 7.40
N ARG A 56 -11.71 0.31 8.02
CA ARG A 56 -10.79 -0.64 8.64
C ARG A 56 -9.78 -1.22 7.65
N HIS A 57 -10.21 -1.59 6.45
CA HIS A 57 -9.30 -2.09 5.42
C HIS A 57 -8.29 -1.04 4.96
N ILE A 58 -8.71 0.20 4.78
CA ILE A 58 -7.83 1.32 4.41
C ILE A 58 -6.81 1.60 5.53
N THR A 59 -7.26 1.62 6.80
CA THR A 59 -6.37 1.81 7.95
C THR A 59 -5.31 0.71 8.04
N VAL A 60 -5.72 -0.56 7.88
CA VAL A 60 -4.78 -1.68 7.87
C VAL A 60 -3.77 -1.56 6.72
N LEU A 61 -4.20 -1.11 5.53
CA LEU A 61 -3.30 -0.86 4.40
C LEU A 61 -2.31 0.29 4.70
N ALA A 62 -2.79 1.35 5.35
CA ALA A 62 -1.93 2.48 5.74
C ALA A 62 -0.82 2.01 6.68
N THR A 63 -1.17 1.35 7.78
CA THR A 63 -0.21 0.83 8.77
C THR A 63 0.73 -0.22 8.17
N PHE A 64 0.22 -1.12 7.34
CA PHE A 64 1.05 -2.11 6.69
C PHE A 64 2.06 -1.48 5.73
N GLY A 65 1.67 -0.40 5.03
CA GLY A 65 2.56 0.36 4.14
C GLY A 65 3.75 1.00 4.87
N GLU A 66 3.64 1.34 6.15
CA GLU A 66 4.72 1.92 6.94
C GLU A 66 5.92 0.96 7.11
N SER A 67 5.67 -0.34 7.08
CA SER A 67 6.69 -1.38 7.22
C SER A 67 7.35 -1.82 5.90
N VAL A 68 7.17 -1.09 4.81
CA VAL A 68 7.60 -1.48 3.45
C VAL A 68 9.08 -1.87 3.34
N MET A 69 9.94 -1.25 4.16
CA MET A 69 11.39 -1.54 4.17
C MET A 69 11.73 -2.97 4.58
N THR A 70 10.87 -3.60 5.38
CA THR A 70 11.05 -4.98 5.87
C THR A 70 10.30 -6.02 5.05
N TRP A 71 9.53 -5.60 4.05
CA TRP A 71 8.69 -6.49 3.27
C TRP A 71 9.48 -7.56 2.52
N THR A 72 8.96 -8.77 2.56
CA THR A 72 9.33 -9.88 1.69
C THR A 72 8.51 -9.87 0.39
N GLY A 73 8.77 -10.80 -0.52
CA GLY A 73 7.93 -10.98 -1.71
C GLY A 73 6.47 -11.31 -1.36
N LYS A 74 6.26 -12.11 -0.30
CA LYS A 74 4.92 -12.49 0.18
C LYS A 74 4.15 -11.28 0.75
N ASP A 75 4.84 -10.36 1.39
CA ASP A 75 4.20 -9.15 1.95
C ASP A 75 3.70 -8.22 0.84
N CYS A 76 4.40 -8.14 -0.30
CA CYS A 76 3.93 -7.40 -1.47
C CYS A 76 2.62 -7.98 -2.02
N GLU A 77 2.54 -9.30 -2.17
CA GLU A 77 1.32 -9.97 -2.63
C GLU A 77 0.17 -9.81 -1.63
N LEU A 78 0.49 -9.87 -0.33
CA LEU A 78 -0.49 -9.64 0.73
C LEU A 78 -1.03 -8.20 0.69
N TYR A 79 -0.15 -7.20 0.50
CA TYR A 79 -0.57 -5.80 0.36
C TYR A 79 -1.49 -5.62 -0.85
N ARG A 80 -1.09 -6.16 -2.00
CA ARG A 80 -1.88 -6.12 -3.23
C ARG A 80 -3.26 -6.74 -3.07
N THR A 81 -3.33 -7.92 -2.45
CA THR A 81 -4.61 -8.60 -2.17
C THR A 81 -5.52 -7.76 -1.28
N ARG A 82 -4.97 -7.15 -0.24
CA ARG A 82 -5.71 -6.26 0.66
C ARG A 82 -6.18 -4.99 -0.04
N ARG A 83 -5.33 -4.40 -0.90
CA ARG A 83 -5.70 -3.21 -1.68
C ARG A 83 -6.85 -3.53 -2.64
N LEU A 84 -6.79 -4.67 -3.36
CA LEU A 84 -7.87 -5.11 -4.24
C LEU A 84 -9.19 -5.30 -3.49
N LYS A 85 -9.13 -5.83 -2.26
CA LYS A 85 -10.32 -5.96 -1.41
C LYS A 85 -10.88 -4.60 -0.99
N ALA A 86 -10.03 -3.66 -0.61
CA ALA A 86 -10.46 -2.29 -0.29
C ALA A 86 -11.05 -1.59 -1.52
N ASP A 87 -10.46 -1.77 -2.71
CA ASP A 87 -10.98 -1.23 -3.96
C ASP A 87 -12.37 -1.76 -4.31
N SER A 88 -12.61 -3.07 -4.15
CA SER A 88 -13.92 -3.68 -4.36
C SER A 88 -14.97 -3.13 -3.39
N LEU A 89 -14.62 -2.92 -2.12
CA LEU A 89 -15.51 -2.33 -1.14
C LEU A 89 -15.83 -0.86 -1.46
N LEU A 90 -14.84 -0.09 -1.90
CA LEU A 90 -15.04 1.29 -2.36
C LEU A 90 -15.97 1.34 -3.58
N GLN A 91 -15.87 0.38 -4.50
CA GLN A 91 -16.78 0.30 -5.64
C GLN A 91 -18.22 0.03 -5.22
N ILE A 92 -18.45 -0.83 -4.23
CA ILE A 92 -19.78 -1.06 -3.65
C ILE A 92 -20.30 0.24 -3.00
N LEU A 93 -19.48 0.92 -2.20
CA LEU A 93 -19.86 2.17 -1.57
C LEU A 93 -20.16 3.29 -2.57
N ARG A 94 -19.45 3.34 -3.69
CA ARG A 94 -19.70 4.27 -4.79
C ARG A 94 -21.15 4.20 -5.28
N GLU A 95 -21.68 2.99 -5.41
CA GLU A 95 -23.08 2.78 -5.83
C GLU A 95 -24.08 3.03 -4.70
N GLN A 96 -23.77 2.60 -3.49
CA GLN A 96 -24.67 2.75 -2.33
C GLN A 96 -24.79 4.20 -1.86
N CYS A 97 -23.70 4.97 -1.94
CA CYS A 97 -23.64 6.33 -1.40
C CYS A 97 -23.74 7.42 -2.48
N LYS A 98 -24.09 7.10 -3.72
CA LYS A 98 -24.12 8.07 -4.84
C LYS A 98 -25.01 9.29 -4.61
N GLU A 99 -25.99 9.20 -3.72
CA GLU A 99 -26.86 10.33 -3.35
C GLU A 99 -26.19 11.29 -2.34
N PHE A 100 -25.24 10.79 -1.54
CA PHE A 100 -24.61 11.54 -0.45
C PHE A 100 -23.16 11.92 -0.74
N VAL A 101 -22.46 11.10 -1.54
CA VAL A 101 -21.05 11.25 -1.87
C VAL A 101 -20.87 11.30 -3.38
N ARG A 102 -20.12 12.28 -3.86
CA ARG A 102 -19.82 12.39 -5.29
C ARG A 102 -18.99 11.20 -5.74
N PRO A 103 -19.37 10.48 -6.81
CA PRO A 103 -18.67 9.32 -7.33
C PRO A 103 -17.18 9.60 -7.62
N GLU A 104 -16.85 10.82 -8.07
CA GLU A 104 -15.49 11.24 -8.38
C GLU A 104 -14.57 11.23 -7.17
N GLN A 105 -15.11 11.49 -5.97
CA GLN A 105 -14.32 11.43 -4.73
C GLN A 105 -13.92 10.00 -4.40
N VAL A 106 -14.81 9.04 -4.62
CA VAL A 106 -14.52 7.61 -4.42
C VAL A 106 -13.53 7.13 -5.45
N ASP A 107 -13.70 7.51 -6.73
CA ASP A 107 -12.78 7.16 -7.81
C ASP A 107 -11.39 7.77 -7.59
N SER A 108 -11.31 9.00 -7.08
CA SER A 108 -10.05 9.63 -6.65
C SER A 108 -9.36 8.83 -5.55
N LEU A 109 -10.09 8.39 -4.52
CA LEU A 109 -9.54 7.59 -3.44
C LEU A 109 -9.01 6.22 -3.95
N ARG A 110 -9.74 5.57 -4.86
CA ARG A 110 -9.31 4.34 -5.52
C ARG A 110 -8.00 4.53 -6.30
N SER A 111 -7.91 5.63 -7.05
CA SER A 111 -6.70 6.00 -7.78
C SER A 111 -5.52 6.25 -6.83
N GLN A 112 -5.74 6.96 -5.72
CA GLN A 112 -4.71 7.20 -4.71
C GLN A 112 -4.20 5.91 -4.06
N LEU A 113 -5.09 4.94 -3.79
CA LEU A 113 -4.68 3.62 -3.27
C LEU A 113 -3.81 2.85 -4.26
N LEU A 114 -4.13 2.93 -5.56
CA LEU A 114 -3.32 2.32 -6.62
C LEU A 114 -1.94 2.98 -6.72
N ASN A 115 -1.90 4.31 -6.76
CA ASN A 115 -0.65 5.07 -6.81
C ASN A 115 0.22 4.79 -5.58
N LYS A 116 -0.39 4.70 -4.39
CA LYS A 116 0.32 4.34 -3.16
C LYS A 116 0.97 2.96 -3.25
N GLU A 117 0.28 1.95 -3.79
CA GLU A 117 0.86 0.62 -4.03
C GLU A 117 2.12 0.72 -4.91
N GLU A 118 2.02 1.45 -6.02
CA GLU A 118 3.13 1.62 -6.95
C GLU A 118 4.32 2.32 -6.29
N HIS A 119 4.09 3.39 -5.54
CA HIS A 119 5.14 4.09 -4.78
C HIS A 119 5.82 3.18 -3.75
N LEU A 120 5.05 2.38 -2.99
CA LEU A 120 5.60 1.44 -2.02
C LEU A 120 6.47 0.37 -2.68
N LEU A 121 6.05 -0.16 -3.83
CA LEU A 121 6.82 -1.14 -4.58
C LEU A 121 8.12 -0.55 -5.14
N ARG A 122 8.08 0.68 -5.65
CA ARG A 122 9.28 1.42 -6.10
C ARG A 122 10.23 1.68 -4.93
N MET A 123 9.71 2.14 -3.80
CA MET A 123 10.51 2.37 -2.60
C MET A 123 11.23 1.09 -2.16
N LYS A 124 10.52 -0.04 -2.10
CA LYS A 124 11.12 -1.34 -1.78
C LYS A 124 12.25 -1.71 -2.74
N GLU A 125 12.07 -1.49 -4.03
CA GLU A 125 13.11 -1.79 -5.03
C GLU A 125 14.34 -0.92 -4.83
N ILE A 126 14.18 0.38 -4.54
CA ILE A 126 15.29 1.28 -4.21
C ILE A 126 16.06 0.79 -2.97
N PHE A 127 15.35 0.37 -1.90
CA PHE A 127 15.99 -0.19 -0.72
C PHE A 127 16.74 -1.50 -0.99
N ARG A 128 16.18 -2.35 -1.85
CA ARG A 128 16.85 -3.58 -2.28
C ARG A 128 18.15 -3.28 -3.00
N GLN A 129 18.15 -2.32 -3.92
CA GLN A 129 19.35 -1.89 -4.64
C GLN A 129 20.36 -1.26 -3.70
N GLN A 130 19.92 -0.43 -2.73
CA GLN A 130 20.79 0.13 -1.72
C GLN A 130 21.51 -0.94 -0.92
N LYS A 131 20.78 -1.94 -0.42
CA LYS A 131 21.36 -3.04 0.33
C LYS A 131 22.38 -3.84 -0.47
N GLN A 132 22.15 -4.01 -1.78
CA GLN A 132 23.12 -4.65 -2.67
C GLN A 132 24.39 -3.82 -2.79
N ILE A 133 24.29 -2.50 -2.98
CA ILE A 133 25.43 -1.58 -3.07
C ILE A 133 26.22 -1.60 -1.76
N ASP A 134 25.55 -1.53 -0.61
CA ASP A 134 26.19 -1.56 0.71
C ASP A 134 26.92 -2.90 0.93
N SER A 135 26.35 -4.01 0.48
CA SER A 135 27.01 -5.34 0.52
C SER A 135 28.25 -5.40 -0.37
N LEU A 136 28.20 -4.83 -1.58
CA LEU A 136 29.34 -4.75 -2.50
C LEU A 136 30.44 -3.85 -1.93
N LEU A 137 30.08 -2.71 -1.32
CA LEU A 137 31.01 -1.82 -0.63
C LEU A 137 31.73 -2.54 0.52
N ALA A 138 30.99 -3.21 1.40
CA ALA A 138 31.54 -3.96 2.52
C ALA A 138 32.51 -5.05 2.05
N GLY A 139 32.15 -5.77 0.98
CA GLY A 139 33.04 -6.76 0.35
C GLY A 139 34.31 -6.14 -0.22
N GLN A 140 34.24 -4.97 -0.79
CA GLN A 140 35.43 -4.28 -1.33
C GLN A 140 36.35 -3.69 -0.24
N TYR A 141 35.78 -3.15 0.85
CA TYR A 141 36.56 -2.70 2.00
C TYR A 141 37.39 -3.83 2.59
N SER A 142 36.87 -5.03 2.71
CA SER A 142 37.60 -6.19 3.20
C SER A 142 38.74 -6.62 2.27
N LEU A 143 38.55 -6.53 0.95
CA LEU A 143 39.59 -6.82 -0.05
C LEU A 143 40.69 -5.76 -0.07
N VAL A 144 40.35 -4.48 0.06
CA VAL A 144 41.31 -3.39 0.11
C VAL A 144 42.15 -3.44 1.39
N THR A 145 41.54 -3.76 2.53
CA THR A 145 42.27 -3.92 3.81
C THR A 145 43.21 -5.13 3.80
N SER A 146 42.80 -6.24 3.18
CA SER A 146 43.65 -7.43 3.06
C SER A 146 44.80 -7.24 2.07
N GLN A 147 44.62 -6.44 1.00
CA GLN A 147 45.68 -6.13 0.04
C GLN A 147 46.65 -5.03 0.54
N ALA A 148 46.19 -4.10 1.38
CA ALA A 148 47.05 -3.10 2.00
C ALA A 148 48.06 -3.71 2.97
N ASN A 149 47.73 -4.85 3.58
CA ASN A 149 48.64 -5.60 4.46
C ASN A 149 49.63 -6.51 3.71
N THR A 150 49.49 -6.70 2.41
CA THR A 150 50.47 -7.41 1.55
C THR A 150 51.32 -6.42 0.78
N SER A 151 52.12 -5.61 1.48
CA SER A 151 53.23 -4.89 0.86
C SER A 151 54.29 -5.92 0.43
N ARG A 152 54.26 -6.24 -0.84
CA ARG A 152 55.29 -7.12 -1.44
C ARG A 152 56.59 -6.33 -1.53
N THR A 153 57.43 -6.51 -0.55
CA THR A 153 58.83 -6.05 -0.58
C THR A 153 59.60 -6.94 -1.52
N VAL A 154 59.94 -6.42 -2.70
CA VAL A 154 60.84 -7.11 -3.62
C VAL A 154 62.25 -6.61 -3.36
N THR A 155 63.06 -7.45 -2.77
CA THR A 155 64.51 -7.18 -2.60
C THR A 155 65.21 -7.42 -3.91
N ARG A 156 65.74 -6.40 -4.54
CA ARG A 156 66.58 -6.46 -5.74
C ARG A 156 68.05 -6.32 -5.37
N LYS A 157 68.90 -7.21 -5.88
CA LYS A 157 70.34 -7.05 -5.74
C LYS A 157 70.79 -5.82 -6.55
N LYS A 158 71.53 -4.92 -5.93
CA LYS A 158 72.16 -3.77 -6.64
C LYS A 158 73.11 -4.31 -7.72
N LYS A 159 72.96 -3.76 -8.94
CA LYS A 159 73.91 -4.02 -10.04
C LYS A 159 75.07 -3.03 -9.87
N GLY A 160 76.30 -3.52 -9.96
CA GLY A 160 77.53 -2.74 -9.86
C GLY A 160 78.40 -3.18 -8.67
N ILE A 161 79.47 -2.45 -8.45
CA ILE A 161 80.49 -2.75 -7.44
C ILE A 161 79.89 -2.85 -6.01
N ALA A 162 78.81 -2.10 -5.74
CA ALA A 162 78.07 -2.19 -4.48
C ALA A 162 77.29 -3.56 -4.30
N GLY A 163 77.07 -4.35 -5.35
CA GLY A 163 76.44 -5.65 -5.28
C GLY A 163 77.41 -6.76 -4.76
N LEU A 164 78.72 -6.55 -4.84
CA LEU A 164 79.78 -7.46 -4.33
C LEU A 164 79.86 -7.39 -2.78
N PHE A 165 79.42 -6.32 -2.15
CA PHE A 165 79.44 -6.11 -0.69
C PHE A 165 78.06 -6.38 -0.04
N GLY A 166 77.12 -7.08 -0.70
CA GLY A 166 75.87 -7.56 -0.08
C GLY A 166 74.78 -6.49 0.10
N GLY A 167 74.89 -5.33 -0.57
CA GLY A 167 73.89 -4.26 -0.49
C GLY A 167 72.55 -4.69 -1.12
N LYS A 168 71.50 -4.75 -0.34
CA LYS A 168 70.08 -5.02 -0.76
C LYS A 168 69.34 -3.70 -0.80
N GLU A 169 68.68 -3.40 -1.91
CA GLU A 169 67.84 -2.23 -2.05
C GLU A 169 66.36 -2.71 -2.02
N THR A 170 65.63 -2.12 -1.12
CA THR A 170 64.20 -2.41 -0.99
C THR A 170 63.39 -1.42 -1.84
N VAL A 171 62.87 -1.87 -2.97
CA VAL A 171 62.02 -1.05 -3.83
C VAL A 171 60.58 -1.38 -3.55
N GLN A 172 59.82 -0.41 -3.04
CA GLN A 172 58.36 -0.50 -2.93
C GLN A 172 57.75 -0.28 -4.32
N LEU A 173 57.08 -1.29 -4.85
CA LEU A 173 56.34 -1.15 -6.11
C LEU A 173 54.97 -0.53 -5.89
N PRO A 174 54.63 0.58 -6.55
CA PRO A 174 53.30 1.22 -6.44
C PRO A 174 52.34 0.58 -7.43
N SER A 175 51.96 -0.70 -7.27
CA SER A 175 51.10 -1.35 -8.26
C SER A 175 49.66 -1.66 -7.80
N ALA A 176 49.33 -1.43 -6.56
CA ALA A 176 47.97 -1.65 -6.05
C ALA A 176 47.04 -0.43 -6.15
N ASN A 177 47.60 0.78 -6.22
CA ASN A 177 46.82 2.02 -6.10
C ASN A 177 45.99 2.40 -7.32
N THR A 178 46.35 1.98 -8.54
CA THR A 178 45.61 2.37 -9.76
C THR A 178 44.28 1.65 -9.91
N LYS A 179 44.24 0.34 -9.60
CA LYS A 179 42.99 -0.43 -9.64
C LYS A 179 42.02 -0.06 -8.52
N VAL A 180 42.55 0.28 -7.35
CA VAL A 180 41.75 0.75 -6.21
C VAL A 180 41.13 2.14 -6.48
N ARG A 181 41.89 3.06 -7.11
CA ARG A 181 41.38 4.37 -7.53
C ARG A 181 40.31 4.28 -8.62
N ALA A 182 40.50 3.44 -9.63
CA ALA A 182 39.51 3.25 -10.70
C ALA A 182 38.15 2.74 -10.14
N ARG A 183 38.20 1.76 -9.24
CA ARG A 183 36.98 1.25 -8.57
C ARG A 183 36.38 2.22 -7.57
N GLY A 184 37.20 3.00 -6.87
CA GLY A 184 36.73 4.07 -6.00
C GLY A 184 35.93 5.14 -6.76
N ASN A 185 36.38 5.53 -7.94
CA ASN A 185 35.69 6.48 -8.80
C ASN A 185 34.36 5.90 -9.36
N GLU A 186 34.35 4.62 -9.71
CA GLU A 186 33.13 3.93 -10.13
C GLU A 186 32.06 3.87 -9.02
N LEU A 187 32.47 3.67 -7.77
CA LEU A 187 31.58 3.70 -6.61
C LEU A 187 31.05 5.11 -6.31
N ILE A 188 31.85 6.13 -6.48
CA ILE A 188 31.41 7.54 -6.31
C ILE A 188 30.39 7.88 -7.39
N SER A 189 30.59 7.48 -8.65
CA SER A 189 29.64 7.73 -9.73
C SER A 189 28.30 7.04 -9.49
N LEU A 190 28.30 5.79 -8.98
CA LEU A 190 27.09 5.05 -8.61
C LEU A 190 26.36 5.69 -7.41
N GLN A 191 27.10 6.26 -6.45
CA GLN A 191 26.48 7.01 -5.35
C GLN A 191 25.84 8.32 -5.82
N GLU A 192 26.47 9.02 -6.75
CA GLU A 192 25.91 10.27 -7.32
C GLU A 192 24.68 10.00 -8.19
N GLU A 193 24.69 8.93 -9.01
CA GLU A 193 23.54 8.51 -9.79
C GLU A 193 22.37 8.14 -8.88
N ARG A 194 22.64 7.43 -7.81
CA ARG A 194 21.65 7.08 -6.79
C ARG A 194 21.07 8.33 -6.12
N ARG A 195 21.90 9.30 -5.74
CA ARG A 195 21.45 10.55 -5.12
C ARG A 195 20.50 11.30 -6.04
N ARG A 196 20.80 11.41 -7.33
CA ARG A 196 19.92 12.02 -8.34
C ARG A 196 18.60 11.27 -8.46
N ASN A 197 18.63 9.95 -8.45
CA ASN A 197 17.40 9.15 -8.52
C ASN A 197 16.50 9.36 -7.29
N ILE A 198 17.09 9.50 -6.09
CA ILE A 198 16.30 9.79 -4.87
C ILE A 198 15.73 11.21 -4.91
N GLU A 199 16.50 12.21 -5.33
CA GLU A 199 16.04 13.60 -5.49
C GLU A 199 14.87 13.69 -6.50
N THR A 200 14.91 12.95 -7.61
CA THR A 200 13.84 12.92 -8.62
C THR A 200 12.54 12.25 -8.12
N TYR A 201 12.58 11.47 -7.06
CA TYR A 201 11.40 10.81 -6.49
C TYR A 201 10.84 11.50 -5.24
N THR A 202 11.52 12.53 -4.73
CA THR A 202 11.07 13.31 -3.55
C THR A 202 10.40 14.64 -3.94
N ASP A 203 10.56 15.09 -5.18
CA ASP A 203 9.82 16.21 -5.80
C ASP A 203 8.54 15.68 -6.50
#